data_289adb77d6b6dc5ca6f343c810686590
#
_entry.id   289adb77d6b6dc5ca6f343c810686590
#
_cell.length_a   1.000
_cell.length_b   1.000
_cell.length_c   1.000
_cell.angle_alpha   90.00
_cell.angle_beta   90.00
_cell.angle_gamma   90.00
#
_symmetry.space_group_name_H-M   'P 1'
#
loop_
_entity.id
_entity.type
_entity.pdbx_description
1 polymer ?
#
loop_
_entity_poly.entity_id
_entity_poly.type
_entity_poly.pdbx_seq_one_letter_code
_entity_poly.pdbx_strand_id
1 'polypeptide(L)' 'MSYLYVCEQGATIGYEANRFQVKYKNDLLKSVPAKTLEMIEVFGNIQMTTQCMTECLKKGVSVIHDNRMLAER' A
#
# COMPACT_ATOMS: atom_id res chain seq x y z
N MET A 1 -8.66 3.55 13.42
CA MET A 1 -8.31 2.34 12.70
C MET A 1 -8.62 2.46 11.25
N SER A 2 -7.68 2.20 10.40
CA SER A 2 -7.96 2.26 8.99
C SER A 2 -7.24 1.14 8.25
N TYR A 3 -7.82 0.78 7.12
CA TYR A 3 -7.26 -0.22 6.22
C TYR A 3 -7.09 0.43 4.87
N LEU A 4 -6.03 0.05 4.19
CA LEU A 4 -5.75 0.58 2.86
C LEU A 4 -5.85 -0.55 1.84
N TYR A 5 -6.73 -0.39 0.88
CA TYR A 5 -6.91 -1.36 -0.20
C TYR A 5 -6.41 -0.74 -1.49
N VAL A 6 -5.52 -1.42 -2.18
CA VAL A 6 -4.92 -0.89 -3.40
C VAL A 6 -5.16 -1.87 -4.54
N CYS A 7 -5.92 -1.43 -5.53
CA CYS A 7 -6.28 -2.25 -6.69
C CYS A 7 -5.77 -1.68 -8.00
N GLU A 8 -5.18 -0.51 -8.00
CA GLU A 8 -4.73 0.12 -9.25
C GLU A 8 -3.48 -0.59 -9.76
N GLN A 9 -3.60 -1.31 -10.86
CA GLN A 9 -2.49 -2.08 -11.40
C GLN A 9 -1.35 -1.17 -11.83
N GLY A 10 -0.15 -1.48 -11.38
CA GLY A 10 1.01 -0.66 -11.68
C GLY A 10 1.27 0.44 -10.68
N ALA A 11 0.43 0.57 -9.65
CA ALA A 11 0.63 1.59 -8.64
C ALA A 11 1.80 1.24 -7.73
N THR A 12 2.31 2.24 -7.05
CA THR A 12 3.39 2.09 -6.09
C THR A 12 2.96 2.67 -4.76
N ILE A 13 3.23 1.94 -3.69
CA ILE A 13 2.96 2.42 -2.34
C ILE A 13 4.27 2.86 -1.72
N GLY A 14 4.33 4.11 -1.30
CA GLY A 14 5.51 4.67 -0.66
C GLY A 14 5.19 5.21 0.71
N TYR A 15 6.19 5.81 1.34
CA TYR A 15 6.05 6.35 2.69
C TYR A 15 6.81 7.66 2.74
N GLU A 16 6.14 8.71 3.20
CA GLU A 16 6.77 10.01 3.31
C GLU A 16 6.02 10.84 4.35
N ALA A 17 6.79 11.53 5.22
CA ALA A 17 6.20 12.45 6.20
C ALA A 17 5.14 11.76 7.05
N ASN A 18 5.43 10.56 7.52
CA ASN A 18 4.55 9.78 8.39
C ASN A 18 3.24 9.39 7.74
N ARG A 19 3.21 9.30 6.42
CA ARG A 19 2.02 8.90 5.69
C ARG A 19 2.38 7.86 4.65
N PHE A 20 1.48 6.90 4.46
CA PHE A 20 1.59 5.94 3.37
C PHE A 20 0.88 6.53 2.16
N GLN A 21 1.52 6.49 1.00
CA GLN A 21 1.02 7.14 -0.19
C GLN A 21 0.93 6.15 -1.33
N VAL A 22 -0.17 6.21 -2.06
CA VAL A 22 -0.37 5.39 -3.24
C VAL A 22 -0.26 6.30 -4.45
N LYS A 23 0.67 5.99 -5.35
CA LYS A 23 0.91 6.80 -6.54
C LYS A 23 0.80 5.95 -7.79
N TYR A 24 0.29 6.55 -8.84
CA TYR A 24 0.20 5.91 -10.14
C TYR A 24 0.55 6.94 -11.19
N LYS A 25 1.59 6.66 -11.99
CA LYS A 25 2.06 7.58 -13.04
C LYS A 25 2.26 8.99 -12.50
N ASN A 26 2.93 9.06 -11.36
CA ASN A 26 3.28 10.31 -10.69
C ASN A 26 2.11 11.05 -10.07
N ASP A 27 0.91 10.50 -10.14
CA ASP A 27 -0.25 11.09 -9.49
C ASP A 27 -0.47 10.44 -8.13
N LEU A 28 -0.71 11.28 -7.14
CA LEU A 28 -1.03 10.78 -5.80
C LEU A 28 -2.50 10.38 -5.77
N LEU A 29 -2.76 9.08 -5.64
CA LEU A 29 -4.12 8.59 -5.60
C LEU A 29 -4.69 8.61 -4.20
N LYS A 30 -3.85 8.35 -3.19
CA LYS A 30 -4.33 8.28 -1.83
C LYS A 30 -3.18 8.50 -0.87
N SER A 31 -3.49 9.08 0.28
CA SER A 31 -2.51 9.31 1.34
C SER A 31 -3.18 9.03 2.66
N VAL A 32 -2.56 8.17 3.47
CA VAL A 32 -3.14 7.70 4.72
C VAL A 32 -2.14 7.91 5.84
N PRO A 33 -2.57 8.49 6.97
CA PRO A 33 -1.65 8.66 8.09
C PRO A 33 -1.17 7.29 8.60
N ALA A 34 0.14 7.18 8.81
CA ALA A 34 0.69 5.92 9.30
C ALA A 34 0.17 5.59 10.70
N LYS A 35 -0.14 6.62 11.45
CA LYS A 35 -0.53 6.47 12.84
C LYS A 35 -1.77 5.61 13.02
N THR A 36 -2.70 5.69 12.08
CA THR A 36 -3.97 4.99 12.22
C THR A 36 -4.08 3.78 11.31
N LEU A 37 -3.09 3.53 10.48
CA LEU A 37 -3.17 2.44 9.51
C LEU A 37 -2.80 1.13 10.17
N GLU A 38 -3.62 0.11 10.00
CA GLU A 38 -3.39 -1.20 10.57
C GLU A 38 -3.03 -2.25 9.52
N MET A 39 -3.54 -2.10 8.31
CA MET A 39 -3.34 -3.11 7.31
C MET A 39 -3.35 -2.49 5.91
N ILE A 40 -2.48 -3.04 5.07
CA ILE A 40 -2.47 -2.71 3.64
C ILE A 40 -2.77 -4.00 2.89
N GLU A 41 -3.79 -3.97 2.06
CA GLU A 41 -4.11 -5.11 1.22
C GLU A 41 -3.97 -4.70 -0.24
N VAL A 42 -3.11 -5.41 -0.97
CA VAL A 42 -2.84 -5.09 -2.37
C VAL A 42 -3.36 -6.21 -3.25
N PHE A 43 -3.95 -5.82 -4.37
CA PHE A 43 -4.56 -6.76 -5.30
C PHE A 43 -3.85 -6.66 -6.63
N GLY A 44 -3.21 -7.75 -7.02
CA GLY A 44 -2.57 -7.81 -8.33
C GLY A 44 -1.18 -7.22 -8.34
N ASN A 45 -0.85 -6.49 -9.38
CA ASN A 45 0.50 -6.01 -9.62
C ASN A 45 0.71 -4.64 -9.02
N ILE A 46 1.08 -4.62 -7.75
CA ILE A 46 1.32 -3.40 -6.99
C ILE A 46 2.73 -3.47 -6.43
N GLN A 47 3.45 -2.36 -6.46
CA GLN A 47 4.81 -2.31 -5.92
C GLN A 47 4.83 -1.53 -4.62
N MET A 48 5.78 -1.88 -3.76
CA MET A 48 5.99 -1.17 -2.51
C MET A 48 7.45 -0.76 -2.44
N THR A 49 7.70 0.49 -2.05
CA THR A 49 9.07 0.94 -1.88
C THR A 49 9.70 0.25 -0.67
N THR A 50 11.03 0.20 -0.65
CA THR A 50 11.75 -0.38 0.48
C THR A 50 11.40 0.35 1.77
N GLN A 51 11.31 1.67 1.71
CA GLN A 51 10.97 2.45 2.89
C GLN A 51 9.57 2.13 3.38
N CYS A 52 8.63 1.95 2.47
CA CYS A 52 7.27 1.57 2.85
C CYS A 52 7.27 0.24 3.59
N MET A 53 8.00 -0.76 3.08
CA MET A 53 8.07 -2.05 3.73
C MET A 53 8.73 -1.96 5.10
N THR A 54 9.80 -1.18 5.21
CA THR A 54 10.48 -1.01 6.48
C THR A 54 9.57 -0.36 7.52
N GLU A 55 8.84 0.65 7.12
CA GLU A 55 7.95 1.33 8.06
C GLU A 55 6.77 0.46 8.47
N CYS A 56 6.30 -0.39 7.55
CA CYS A 56 5.25 -1.34 7.92
C CYS A 56 5.73 -2.29 9.01
N LEU A 57 6.97 -2.78 8.89
CA LEU A 57 7.54 -3.66 9.90
C LEU A 57 7.69 -2.94 11.22
N LYS A 58 8.19 -1.72 11.20
CA LYS A 58 8.40 -0.96 12.43
C LYS A 58 7.10 -0.65 13.14
N LYS A 59 6.06 -0.38 12.40
CA LYS A 59 4.80 0.10 12.98
C LYS A 59 3.77 -0.99 13.16
N GLY A 60 4.11 -2.21 12.78
CA GLY A 60 3.19 -3.32 12.94
C GLY A 60 2.03 -3.30 11.97
N VAL A 61 2.22 -2.69 10.80
CA VAL A 61 1.19 -2.67 9.77
C VAL A 61 1.27 -3.97 8.99
N SER A 62 0.17 -4.70 8.95
CA SER A 62 0.11 -5.97 8.20
C SER A 62 -0.01 -5.69 6.72
N VAL A 63 0.69 -6.49 5.92
CA VAL A 63 0.61 -6.35 4.46
C VAL A 63 0.12 -7.68 3.90
N ILE A 64 -0.96 -7.63 3.15
CA ILE A 64 -1.55 -8.81 2.53
C ILE A 64 -1.51 -8.61 1.02
N HIS A 65 -0.94 -9.60 0.34
CA HIS A 65 -0.84 -9.55 -1.11
C HIS A 65 -1.78 -10.60 -1.68
N ASP A 66 -2.77 -10.16 -2.44
CA ASP A 66 -3.81 -11.02 -2.95
C ASP A 66 -3.80 -11.00 -4.47
N ASN A 67 -3.52 -12.15 -5.08
CA ASN A 67 -3.47 -12.26 -6.52
C ASN A 67 -4.70 -12.91 -7.12
N ARG A 68 -5.71 -13.15 -6.32
CA ARG A 68 -6.87 -13.87 -6.82
C ARG A 68 -7.59 -13.14 -7.93
N MET A 69 -7.54 -11.82 -7.91
CA MET A 69 -8.17 -11.05 -8.98
C MET A 69 -7.57 -11.36 -10.33
N LEU A 70 -6.25 -11.57 -10.37
CA LEU A 70 -5.59 -11.92 -11.60
C LEU A 70 -5.86 -13.38 -11.99
N ALA A 71 -5.91 -14.24 -11.00
CA ALA A 71 -6.07 -15.67 -11.25
C ALA A 71 -7.43 -16.00 -11.85
N GLU A 72 -8.38 -15.15 -11.68
CA GLU A 72 -9.72 -15.40 -12.18
C GLU A 72 -9.96 -14.87 -13.58
N ARG A 73 -8.93 -14.35 -14.22
CA ARG A 73 -9.07 -13.83 -15.58
C ARG A 73 -9.04 -14.93 -16.64
#